data_89089cf040e9db32772a3b274a49c3be
#
_entry.id   89089cf040e9db32772a3b274a49c3be
#
_cell.length_a   1.000
_cell.length_b   1.000
_cell.length_c   1.000
_cell.angle_alpha   90.00
_cell.angle_beta   90.00
_cell.angle_gamma   90.00
#
_symmetry.space_group_name_H-M   'P 1'
#
loop_
_entity.id
_entity.type
_entity.pdbx_description
1 polymer ?
#
loop_
_entity_poly.entity_id
_entity_poly.type
_entity_poly.pdbx_seq_one_letter_code
_entity_poly.pdbx_strand_id
1 'polypeptide(L)'
;MLFLKHPSLVKKVAALALFASFFTSAQADILDEVEHGYADNNGVKIHYATVGEGPLVVMIHGFPDFWYSWRHQMEGLKDNFKVVAIDQRGYNLSDQPEDESSYAMRNLIGDVAAVIRHFGEEKANIVGHDWGGSVSWQFAFALPEMVENLVILNLP
;
A
#
# COMPACT_ATOMS: atom_id res chain seq x y z
N MET A 1 14.92 -53.33 70.56
CA MET A 1 13.74 -52.52 70.48
C MET A 1 14.17 -51.15 70.08
N LEU A 2 14.21 -50.93 68.75
CA LEU A 2 14.72 -49.68 68.17
C LEU A 2 13.80 -49.24 67.04
N PHE A 3 13.03 -48.18 67.28
CA PHE A 3 12.15 -47.57 66.28
C PHE A 3 12.94 -46.58 65.47
N LEU A 4 13.16 -46.89 64.20
CA LEU A 4 13.64 -45.93 63.23
C LEU A 4 12.43 -45.23 62.56
N LYS A 5 12.23 -43.96 62.89
CA LYS A 5 11.29 -43.10 62.18
C LYS A 5 11.98 -42.59 60.92
N HIS A 6 11.52 -42.98 59.75
CA HIS A 6 11.89 -42.35 58.50
C HIS A 6 11.06 -41.05 58.30
N PRO A 7 11.70 -39.92 58.09
CA PRO A 7 10.96 -38.73 57.63
C PRO A 7 10.63 -38.87 56.15
N SER A 8 9.36 -38.77 55.84
CA SER A 8 8.85 -38.70 54.45
C SER A 8 9.41 -37.48 53.73
N LEU A 9 10.22 -37.77 52.69
CA LEU A 9 10.69 -36.75 51.78
C LEU A 9 9.53 -36.26 50.88
N VAL A 10 8.86 -35.19 51.29
CA VAL A 10 7.87 -34.52 50.47
C VAL A 10 8.64 -33.82 49.35
N LYS A 11 8.67 -34.44 48.21
CA LYS A 11 9.16 -33.80 46.98
C LYS A 11 8.13 -32.74 46.58
N LYS A 12 8.41 -31.47 46.86
CA LYS A 12 7.73 -30.34 46.27
C LYS A 12 8.09 -30.32 44.78
N VAL A 13 7.20 -30.89 43.96
CA VAL A 13 7.24 -30.66 42.53
C VAL A 13 6.69 -29.26 42.32
N ALA A 14 7.55 -28.27 42.19
CA ALA A 14 7.18 -26.97 41.68
C ALA A 14 6.89 -27.13 40.18
N ALA A 15 5.62 -27.22 39.84
CA ALA A 15 5.17 -27.09 38.46
C ALA A 15 5.42 -25.67 38.05
N LEU A 16 6.55 -25.46 37.35
CA LEU A 16 6.84 -24.24 36.66
C LEU A 16 5.93 -24.22 35.43
N ALA A 17 4.74 -23.61 35.58
CA ALA A 17 3.84 -23.32 34.49
C ALA A 17 4.58 -22.26 33.62
N LEU A 18 5.27 -22.71 32.58
CA LEU A 18 5.70 -21.85 31.49
C LEU A 18 4.42 -21.38 30.78
N PHE A 19 3.89 -20.23 31.18
CA PHE A 19 2.99 -19.45 30.36
C PHE A 19 3.84 -18.94 29.19
N ALA A 20 3.94 -19.75 28.15
CA ALA A 20 4.30 -19.24 26.84
C ALA A 20 3.16 -18.32 26.42
N SER A 21 3.30 -17.04 26.74
CA SER A 21 2.48 -15.99 26.14
C SER A 21 2.81 -16.02 24.66
N PHE A 22 2.00 -16.74 23.89
CA PHE A 22 1.89 -16.53 22.47
C PHE A 22 1.31 -15.11 22.32
N PHE A 23 2.19 -14.11 22.30
CA PHE A 23 1.88 -12.87 21.66
C PHE A 23 1.72 -13.21 20.17
N THR A 24 0.51 -13.60 19.77
CA THR A 24 0.11 -13.36 18.40
C THR A 24 0.17 -11.85 18.28
N SER A 25 1.25 -11.33 17.69
CA SER A 25 1.22 -9.98 17.15
C SER A 25 0.03 -9.98 16.20
N ALA A 26 -1.08 -9.38 16.63
CA ALA A 26 -2.12 -9.02 15.69
C ALA A 26 -1.38 -8.15 14.69
N GLN A 27 -1.22 -8.66 13.47
CA GLN A 27 -0.65 -7.88 12.39
C GLN A 27 -1.57 -6.69 12.25
N ALA A 28 -1.05 -5.47 12.43
CA ALA A 28 -1.84 -4.28 12.27
C ALA A 28 -2.47 -4.34 10.89
N ASP A 29 -3.76 -4.02 10.80
CA ASP A 29 -4.40 -3.95 9.48
C ASP A 29 -3.69 -2.84 8.71
N ILE A 30 -3.37 -3.08 7.43
CA ILE A 30 -2.76 -2.07 6.57
C ILE A 30 -3.52 -0.73 6.63
N LEU A 31 -4.82 -0.77 6.92
CA LEU A 31 -5.66 0.40 7.11
C LEU A 31 -5.25 1.28 8.29
N ASP A 32 -4.64 0.71 9.31
CA ASP A 32 -4.14 1.46 10.47
C ASP A 32 -2.74 2.04 10.24
N GLU A 33 -2.06 1.61 9.17
CA GLU A 33 -0.69 2.01 8.86
C GLU A 33 -0.60 3.00 7.70
N VAL A 34 -1.56 3.00 6.78
CA VAL A 34 -1.51 3.90 5.62
C VAL A 34 -1.73 5.35 6.02
N GLU A 35 -0.93 6.22 5.42
CA GLU A 35 -1.13 7.66 5.48
C GLU A 35 -1.88 8.13 4.24
N HIS A 36 -2.81 9.07 4.43
CA HIS A 36 -3.59 9.66 3.36
C HIS A 36 -3.15 11.07 3.03
N GLY A 37 -3.13 11.41 1.75
CA GLY A 37 -2.77 12.75 1.30
C GLY A 37 -3.29 13.05 -0.09
N TYR A 38 -2.88 14.22 -0.61
CA TYR A 38 -3.29 14.72 -1.91
C TYR A 38 -2.10 15.28 -2.68
N ALA A 39 -1.96 14.86 -3.93
CA ALA A 39 -1.11 15.53 -4.91
C ALA A 39 -1.95 16.48 -5.76
N ASP A 40 -1.41 17.65 -6.07
CA ASP A 40 -2.09 18.65 -6.90
C ASP A 40 -1.63 18.56 -8.37
N ASN A 41 -2.60 18.42 -9.28
CA ASN A 41 -2.38 18.54 -10.70
C ASN A 41 -3.18 19.72 -11.25
N ASN A 42 -2.58 20.90 -11.24
CA ASN A 42 -3.16 22.15 -11.76
C ASN A 42 -4.54 22.46 -11.15
N GLY A 43 -4.66 22.32 -9.82
CA GLY A 43 -5.87 22.60 -9.06
C GLY A 43 -6.83 21.40 -8.92
N VAL A 44 -6.51 20.25 -9.50
CA VAL A 44 -7.22 18.98 -9.27
C VAL A 44 -6.45 18.15 -8.26
N LYS A 45 -7.06 17.85 -7.12
CA LYS A 45 -6.45 17.08 -6.04
C LYS A 45 -6.65 15.60 -6.29
N ILE A 46 -5.54 14.89 -6.35
CA ILE A 46 -5.49 13.43 -6.50
C ILE A 46 -5.18 12.83 -5.15
N HIS A 47 -6.15 12.15 -4.58
CA HIS A 47 -6.00 11.44 -3.32
C HIS A 47 -5.09 10.24 -3.48
N TYR A 48 -4.31 9.95 -2.44
CA TYR A 48 -3.53 8.74 -2.33
C TYR A 48 -3.54 8.18 -0.91
N ALA A 49 -3.33 6.86 -0.80
CA ALA A 49 -2.92 6.17 0.41
C ALA A 49 -1.48 5.71 0.22
N THR A 50 -0.62 5.92 1.24
CA THR A 50 0.81 5.57 1.15
C THR A 50 1.27 4.84 2.39
N VAL A 51 2.26 3.95 2.22
CA VAL A 51 2.92 3.21 3.30
C VAL A 51 4.32 2.81 2.88
N GLY A 52 5.19 2.59 3.87
CA GLY A 52 6.56 2.13 3.66
C GLY A 52 7.52 3.22 3.20
N GLU A 53 8.78 2.82 3.05
CA GLU A 53 9.88 3.68 2.62
C GLU A 53 10.73 2.97 1.56
N GLY A 54 11.46 3.74 0.75
CA GLY A 54 12.32 3.20 -0.31
C GLY A 54 11.92 3.67 -1.70
N PRO A 55 12.28 2.93 -2.76
CA PRO A 55 11.93 3.29 -4.14
C PRO A 55 10.42 3.41 -4.33
N LEU A 56 9.99 4.45 -5.05
CA LEU A 56 8.58 4.76 -5.24
C LEU A 56 7.89 3.72 -6.15
N VAL A 57 6.71 3.25 -5.70
CA VAL A 57 5.75 2.45 -6.48
C VAL A 57 4.42 3.19 -6.51
N VAL A 58 3.93 3.55 -7.69
CA VAL A 58 2.61 4.15 -7.88
C VAL A 58 1.66 3.11 -8.44
N MET A 59 0.56 2.85 -7.72
CA MET A 59 -0.46 1.86 -8.08
C MET A 59 -1.74 2.54 -8.53
N ILE A 60 -2.24 2.17 -9.72
CA ILE A 60 -3.37 2.78 -10.42
C ILE A 60 -4.46 1.73 -10.58
N HIS A 61 -5.60 1.93 -9.90
CA HIS A 61 -6.73 1.00 -9.86
C HIS A 61 -7.54 0.97 -11.15
N GLY A 62 -8.38 -0.05 -11.28
CA GLY A 62 -9.34 -0.20 -12.37
C GLY A 62 -10.73 0.38 -12.06
N PHE A 63 -11.69 0.13 -12.96
CA PHE A 63 -13.10 0.48 -12.79
C PHE A 63 -13.86 -0.72 -12.18
N PRO A 64 -14.76 -0.50 -11.21
CA PRO A 64 -15.15 0.74 -10.52
C PRO A 64 -14.45 0.91 -9.15
N ASP A 65 -13.19 0.62 -9.08
CA ASP A 65 -12.41 0.44 -7.86
C ASP A 65 -11.82 1.76 -7.31
N PHE A 66 -10.97 1.68 -6.29
CA PHE A 66 -10.24 2.78 -5.66
C PHE A 66 -8.98 2.25 -4.98
N TRP A 67 -8.17 3.10 -4.33
CA TRP A 67 -6.87 2.74 -3.73
C TRP A 67 -6.90 1.44 -2.91
N TYR A 68 -8.01 1.15 -2.22
CA TYR A 68 -8.16 0.02 -1.31
C TYR A 68 -8.02 -1.36 -1.98
N SER A 69 -8.26 -1.44 -3.30
CA SER A 69 -8.03 -2.68 -4.05
C SER A 69 -6.58 -3.16 -3.96
N TRP A 70 -5.64 -2.25 -3.70
CA TRP A 70 -4.22 -2.50 -3.59
C TRP A 70 -3.73 -2.88 -2.18
N ARG A 71 -4.60 -2.91 -1.16
CA ARG A 71 -4.23 -3.12 0.25
C ARG A 71 -3.31 -4.32 0.49
N HIS A 72 -3.51 -5.43 -0.22
CA HIS A 72 -2.69 -6.64 -0.07
C HIS A 72 -1.31 -6.49 -0.72
N GLN A 73 -1.22 -5.79 -1.84
CA GLN A 73 0.05 -5.48 -2.51
C GLN A 73 0.83 -4.44 -1.69
N MET A 74 0.14 -3.45 -1.13
CA MET A 74 0.74 -2.47 -0.22
C MET A 74 1.36 -3.17 0.99
N GLU A 75 0.62 -4.08 1.64
CA GLU A 75 1.12 -4.90 2.75
C GLU A 75 2.35 -5.72 2.35
N GLY A 76 2.34 -6.34 1.19
CA GLY A 76 3.45 -7.18 0.71
C GLY A 76 4.70 -6.41 0.28
N LEU A 77 4.59 -5.12 -0.01
CA LEU A 77 5.69 -4.32 -0.57
C LEU A 77 6.24 -3.26 0.40
N LYS A 78 5.52 -2.90 1.46
CA LYS A 78 5.84 -1.79 2.37
C LYS A 78 7.22 -1.87 3.02
N ASP A 79 7.76 -3.07 3.20
CA ASP A 79 9.06 -3.27 3.85
C ASP A 79 10.25 -2.87 2.95
N ASN A 80 10.03 -2.75 1.63
CA ASN A 80 11.10 -2.51 0.66
C ASN A 80 10.85 -1.32 -0.27
N PHE A 81 9.62 -0.79 -0.28
CA PHE A 81 9.18 0.26 -1.19
C PHE A 81 8.32 1.30 -0.47
N LYS A 82 8.40 2.53 -0.94
CA LYS A 82 7.34 3.51 -0.68
C LYS A 82 6.21 3.24 -1.66
N VAL A 83 5.12 2.67 -1.16
CA VAL A 83 3.96 2.30 -1.97
C VAL A 83 2.90 3.39 -1.88
N VAL A 84 2.43 3.86 -3.03
CA VAL A 84 1.43 4.91 -3.18
C VAL A 84 0.31 4.37 -4.08
N ALA A 85 -0.85 4.10 -3.51
CA ALA A 85 -2.05 3.73 -4.24
C ALA A 85 -2.94 4.97 -4.40
N ILE A 86 -3.19 5.38 -5.64
CA ILE A 86 -3.98 6.58 -5.93
C ILE A 86 -5.46 6.25 -6.10
N ASP A 87 -6.32 7.23 -5.81
CA ASP A 87 -7.65 7.29 -6.40
C ASP A 87 -7.54 8.11 -7.68
N GLN A 88 -7.89 7.54 -8.82
CA GLN A 88 -7.88 8.30 -10.08
C GLN A 88 -8.88 9.46 -10.00
N ARG A 89 -8.66 10.55 -10.76
CA ARG A 89 -9.64 11.66 -10.80
C ARG A 89 -11.03 11.13 -11.13
N GLY A 90 -12.03 11.64 -10.43
CA GLY A 90 -13.41 11.18 -10.55
C GLY A 90 -13.77 10.00 -9.66
N TYR A 91 -12.80 9.45 -8.90
CA TYR A 91 -13.03 8.32 -8.01
C TYR A 91 -12.79 8.68 -6.55
N ASN A 92 -13.60 8.08 -5.69
CA ASN A 92 -13.50 8.08 -4.23
C ASN A 92 -13.21 9.49 -3.65
N LEU A 93 -12.00 9.71 -3.11
CA LEU A 93 -11.61 10.94 -2.43
C LEU A 93 -10.87 11.94 -3.33
N SER A 94 -10.56 11.58 -4.57
CA SER A 94 -10.03 12.53 -5.56
C SER A 94 -11.09 13.48 -6.06
N ASP A 95 -10.66 14.66 -6.53
CA ASP A 95 -11.55 15.63 -7.13
C ASP A 95 -12.30 15.04 -8.34
N GLN A 96 -13.55 15.49 -8.50
CA GLN A 96 -14.47 15.04 -9.54
C GLN A 96 -14.94 16.25 -10.38
N PRO A 97 -14.09 16.77 -11.28
CA PRO A 97 -14.47 17.88 -12.14
C PRO A 97 -15.73 17.58 -12.95
N GLU A 98 -16.64 18.54 -13.08
CA GLU A 98 -17.89 18.36 -13.84
C GLU A 98 -17.68 18.31 -15.35
N ASP A 99 -16.61 18.95 -15.85
CA ASP A 99 -16.31 19.00 -17.27
C ASP A 99 -15.69 17.68 -17.75
N GLU A 100 -16.37 17.04 -18.71
CA GLU A 100 -15.95 15.76 -19.31
C GLU A 100 -14.54 15.86 -19.91
N SER A 101 -14.13 17.01 -20.45
CA SER A 101 -12.79 17.22 -21.02
C SER A 101 -11.68 17.10 -19.97
N SER A 102 -12.01 17.25 -18.68
CA SER A 102 -11.11 17.03 -17.56
C SER A 102 -10.63 15.59 -17.44
N TYR A 103 -11.36 14.65 -18.00
CA TYR A 103 -11.03 13.21 -17.97
C TYR A 103 -10.28 12.73 -19.23
N ALA A 104 -9.85 13.66 -20.08
CA ALA A 104 -8.99 13.31 -21.22
C ALA A 104 -7.71 12.61 -20.73
N MET A 105 -7.24 11.60 -21.48
CA MET A 105 -6.08 10.77 -21.11
C MET A 105 -4.84 11.60 -20.73
N ARG A 106 -4.58 12.73 -21.41
CA ARG A 106 -3.48 13.63 -21.04
C ARG A 106 -3.54 14.14 -19.60
N ASN A 107 -4.75 14.33 -19.07
CA ASN A 107 -4.94 14.80 -17.70
C ASN A 107 -4.72 13.66 -16.70
N LEU A 108 -5.15 12.44 -17.02
CA LEU A 108 -4.91 11.24 -16.20
C LEU A 108 -3.40 10.91 -16.14
N ILE A 109 -2.70 11.05 -17.25
CA ILE A 109 -1.23 10.97 -17.31
C ILE A 109 -0.59 12.06 -16.43
N GLY A 110 -1.13 13.28 -16.49
CA GLY A 110 -0.70 14.41 -15.65
C GLY A 110 -0.86 14.13 -14.17
N ASP A 111 -1.93 13.43 -13.77
CA ASP A 111 -2.18 13.04 -12.37
C ASP A 111 -1.09 12.11 -11.85
N VAL A 112 -0.74 11.08 -12.61
CA VAL A 112 0.35 10.16 -12.24
C VAL A 112 1.67 10.90 -12.12
N ALA A 113 1.98 11.78 -13.08
CA ALA A 113 3.19 12.61 -13.03
C ALA A 113 3.20 13.56 -11.82
N ALA A 114 2.06 14.15 -11.47
CA ALA A 114 1.93 15.02 -10.31
C ALA A 114 2.18 14.25 -9.01
N VAL A 115 1.67 13.02 -8.89
CA VAL A 115 1.94 12.15 -7.73
C VAL A 115 3.42 11.84 -7.61
N ILE A 116 4.10 11.44 -8.67
CA ILE A 116 5.54 11.15 -8.64
C ILE A 116 6.32 12.38 -8.15
N ARG A 117 6.06 13.56 -8.72
CA ARG A 117 6.71 14.81 -8.34
C ARG A 117 6.38 15.25 -6.91
N HIS A 118 5.16 14.96 -6.43
CA HIS A 118 4.73 15.24 -5.06
C HIS A 118 5.60 14.53 -4.02
N PHE A 119 6.05 13.31 -4.32
CA PHE A 119 6.98 12.55 -3.50
C PHE A 119 8.45 12.92 -3.71
N GLY A 120 8.74 13.92 -4.57
CA GLY A 120 10.09 14.41 -4.83
C GLY A 120 10.90 13.53 -5.76
N GLU A 121 10.25 12.61 -6.49
CA GLU A 121 10.90 11.64 -7.37
C GLU A 121 10.84 12.10 -8.84
N GLU A 122 11.84 11.70 -9.61
CA GLU A 122 11.87 11.92 -11.06
C GLU A 122 11.19 10.79 -11.83
N LYS A 123 11.18 9.57 -11.27
CA LYS A 123 10.59 8.36 -11.85
C LYS A 123 10.07 7.41 -10.77
N ALA A 124 9.21 6.49 -11.16
CA ALA A 124 8.64 5.48 -10.26
C ALA A 124 8.42 4.15 -10.96
N ASN A 125 8.26 3.10 -10.15
CA ASN A 125 7.67 1.85 -10.61
C ASN A 125 6.16 2.07 -10.76
N ILE A 126 5.61 1.81 -11.93
CA ILE A 126 4.20 2.01 -12.25
C ILE A 126 3.49 0.67 -12.31
N VAL A 127 2.42 0.53 -11.53
CA VAL A 127 1.59 -0.68 -11.51
C VAL A 127 0.17 -0.29 -11.84
N GLY A 128 -0.41 -0.86 -12.89
CA GLY A 128 -1.77 -0.59 -13.30
C GLY A 128 -2.61 -1.86 -13.43
N HIS A 129 -3.87 -1.75 -13.07
CA HIS A 129 -4.85 -2.82 -13.23
C HIS A 129 -6.07 -2.30 -13.98
N ASP A 130 -6.61 -3.09 -14.93
CA ASP A 130 -7.82 -2.77 -15.71
C ASP A 130 -7.72 -1.37 -16.35
N TRP A 131 -8.65 -0.44 -16.11
CA TRP A 131 -8.59 0.94 -16.58
C TRP A 131 -7.28 1.65 -16.17
N GLY A 132 -6.79 1.40 -14.95
CA GLY A 132 -5.49 1.89 -14.50
C GLY A 132 -4.33 1.33 -15.31
N GLY A 133 -4.46 0.12 -15.85
CA GLY A 133 -3.50 -0.46 -16.81
C GLY A 133 -3.46 0.34 -18.12
N SER A 134 -4.63 0.76 -18.64
CA SER A 134 -4.72 1.63 -19.81
C SER A 134 -4.01 2.97 -19.57
N VAL A 135 -4.27 3.60 -18.43
CA VAL A 135 -3.60 4.85 -18.03
C VAL A 135 -2.09 4.64 -17.92
N SER A 136 -1.65 3.53 -17.29
CA SER A 136 -0.23 3.22 -17.10
C SER A 136 0.51 2.99 -18.42
N TRP A 137 -0.10 2.33 -19.40
CA TRP A 137 0.44 2.19 -20.75
C TRP A 137 0.63 3.55 -21.43
N GLN A 138 -0.43 4.38 -21.40
CA GLN A 138 -0.37 5.72 -22.00
C GLN A 138 0.63 6.62 -21.28
N PHE A 139 0.77 6.50 -19.96
CA PHE A 139 1.79 7.18 -19.17
C PHE A 139 3.20 6.80 -19.65
N ALA A 140 3.47 5.49 -19.76
CA ALA A 140 4.78 5.00 -20.18
C ALA A 140 5.14 5.40 -21.64
N PHE A 141 4.15 5.50 -22.53
CA PHE A 141 4.36 6.00 -23.88
C PHE A 141 4.62 7.52 -23.93
N ALA A 142 3.94 8.29 -23.11
CA ALA A 142 4.02 9.74 -23.13
C ALA A 142 5.21 10.29 -22.33
N LEU A 143 5.59 9.64 -21.23
CA LEU A 143 6.62 10.08 -20.28
C LEU A 143 7.53 8.90 -19.88
N PRO A 144 8.20 8.24 -20.84
CA PRO A 144 9.03 7.06 -20.56
C PRO A 144 10.16 7.34 -19.57
N GLU A 145 10.64 8.59 -19.50
CA GLU A 145 11.68 9.02 -18.56
C GLU A 145 11.22 9.01 -17.09
N MET A 146 9.91 9.02 -16.86
CA MET A 146 9.32 8.94 -15.51
C MET A 146 9.01 7.50 -15.07
N VAL A 147 9.32 6.50 -15.89
CA VAL A 147 9.06 5.09 -15.62
C VAL A 147 10.34 4.34 -15.32
N GLU A 148 10.46 3.80 -14.11
CA GLU A 148 11.54 2.85 -13.77
C GLU A 148 11.20 1.45 -14.26
N ASN A 149 10.02 0.95 -13.90
CA ASN A 149 9.45 -0.32 -14.35
C ASN A 149 7.95 -0.16 -14.55
N LEU A 150 7.38 -0.92 -15.48
CA LEU A 150 5.94 -0.97 -15.75
C LEU A 150 5.41 -2.38 -15.52
N VAL A 151 4.39 -2.49 -14.68
CA VAL A 151 3.67 -3.74 -14.39
C VAL A 151 2.20 -3.55 -14.73
N ILE A 152 1.66 -4.37 -15.61
CA ILE A 152 0.25 -4.33 -16.03
C ILE A 152 -0.45 -5.62 -15.65
N LEU A 153 -1.58 -5.50 -14.98
CA LEU A 153 -2.43 -6.61 -14.58
C LEU A 153 -3.74 -6.58 -15.36
N ASN A 154 -4.05 -7.70 -16.05
CA ASN A 154 -5.30 -7.97 -16.76
C ASN A 154 -5.67 -6.98 -17.88
N LEU A 155 -4.70 -6.29 -18.46
CA LEU A 155 -4.92 -5.48 -19.65
C LEU A 155 -3.66 -5.51 -20.50
N PRO A 156 -3.69 -6.19 -21.65
CA PRO A 156 -2.55 -6.27 -22.57
C PRO A 156 -2.30 -4.94 -23.31
#